data_11fdfac5d6c75a3f65d429b073f1ad5e
#
_entry.id   11fdfac5d6c75a3f65d429b073f1ad5e
#
_cell.length_a   1.000
_cell.length_b   1.000
_cell.length_c   1.000
_cell.angle_alpha   90.00
_cell.angle_beta   90.00
_cell.angle_gamma   90.00
#
_symmetry.space_group_name_H-M   'P 1'
#
loop_
_entity.id
_entity.type
_entity.pdbx_description
1 polymer ?
#
loop_
_entity_poly.entity_id
_entity_poly.type
_entity_poly.pdbx_seq_one_letter_code
_entity_poly.pdbx_strand_id
1 'polypeptide(L)' 'MLEIAVCDDDIADLECAVNMLHKIFTSQKIAYHIEKFMSANQMLENISRIDIGILDISMEELNGIKLGEN' A
#
# COMPACT_ATOMS: atom_id res chain seq x y z
N MET A 1 -14.84 10.24 -1.25
CA MET A 1 -13.91 9.73 -0.23
C MET A 1 -12.68 9.16 -0.91
N LEU A 2 -11.52 9.48 -0.39
CA LEU A 2 -10.27 9.00 -0.94
C LEU A 2 -10.06 7.52 -0.60
N GLU A 3 -9.88 6.69 -1.60
CA GLU A 3 -9.68 5.25 -1.40
C GLU A 3 -8.20 4.93 -1.48
N ILE A 4 -7.65 4.47 -0.37
CA ILE A 4 -6.23 4.20 -0.24
C ILE A 4 -6.02 2.71 -0.01
N ALA A 5 -5.11 2.12 -0.75
CA ALA A 5 -4.75 0.73 -0.55
C ALA A 5 -3.30 0.64 -0.09
N VAL A 6 -3.06 -0.21 0.89
CA VAL A 6 -1.71 -0.46 1.38
C VAL A 6 -1.47 -1.96 1.28
N CYS A 7 -0.40 -2.33 0.61
CA CYS A 7 -0.04 -3.73 0.41
C CYS A 7 1.35 -4.00 0.98
N ASP A 8 1.43 -4.97 1.87
CA ASP A 8 2.69 -5.37 2.47
C ASP A 8 2.53 -6.81 2.95
N ASP A 9 3.51 -7.64 2.72
CA ASP A 9 3.46 -9.03 3.15
C ASP A 9 3.84 -9.21 4.63
N ASP A 10 4.30 -8.17 5.27
CA ASP A 10 4.63 -8.17 6.70
C ASP A 10 3.57 -7.38 7.45
N ILE A 11 2.85 -8.07 8.35
CA ILE A 11 1.75 -7.44 9.08
C ILE A 11 2.21 -6.26 9.92
N ALA A 12 3.38 -6.36 10.55
CA ALA A 12 3.88 -5.28 11.40
C ALA A 12 4.15 -4.03 10.56
N ASP A 13 4.77 -4.21 9.39
CA ASP A 13 5.04 -3.09 8.50
C ASP A 13 3.75 -2.53 7.93
N LEU A 14 2.81 -3.41 7.60
CA LEU A 14 1.51 -2.99 7.07
C LEU A 14 0.80 -2.08 8.07
N GLU A 15 0.75 -2.49 9.33
CA GLU A 15 0.08 -1.70 10.34
C GLU A 15 0.81 -0.39 10.62
N CYS A 16 2.13 -0.42 10.56
CA CYS A 16 2.91 0.78 10.73
C CYS A 16 2.59 1.81 9.65
N ALA A 17 2.52 1.35 8.39
CA ALA A 17 2.20 2.22 7.28
C ALA A 17 0.78 2.78 7.41
N VAL A 18 -0.17 1.92 7.79
CA VAL A 18 -1.55 2.34 7.95
C VAL A 18 -1.67 3.40 9.05
N ASN A 19 -1.00 3.18 10.18
CA ASN A 19 -1.02 4.15 11.27
C ASN A 19 -0.44 5.49 10.86
N MET A 20 0.63 5.46 10.07
CA MET A 20 1.24 6.68 9.57
C MET A 20 0.27 7.45 8.67
N LEU A 21 -0.41 6.73 7.78
CA LEU A 21 -1.39 7.35 6.90
C LEU A 21 -2.56 7.94 7.67
N HIS A 22 -3.02 7.24 8.72
CA HIS A 22 -4.08 7.78 9.57
C HIS A 22 -3.69 9.12 10.14
N LYS A 23 -2.46 9.24 10.62
CA LYS A 23 -2.00 10.50 11.19
C LYS A 23 -1.98 11.61 10.14
N ILE A 24 -1.49 11.29 8.95
CA ILE A 24 -1.37 12.27 7.90
C ILE A 24 -2.73 12.78 7.46
N PHE A 25 -3.64 11.88 7.13
CA PHE A 25 -4.93 12.29 6.59
C PHE A 25 -5.85 12.89 7.65
N THR A 26 -5.71 12.45 8.89
CA THR A 26 -6.47 13.05 9.98
C THR A 26 -6.04 14.50 10.18
N SER A 27 -4.73 14.77 10.13
CA SER A 27 -4.24 16.12 10.31
C SER A 27 -4.63 17.03 9.14
N GLN A 28 -4.80 16.46 7.96
CA GLN A 28 -5.21 17.22 6.77
C GLN A 28 -6.72 17.37 6.67
N LYS A 29 -7.46 16.71 7.54
CA LYS A 29 -8.93 16.75 7.54
C LYS A 29 -9.51 16.28 6.21
N ILE A 30 -8.91 15.26 5.63
CA ILE A 30 -9.35 14.68 4.38
C ILE A 30 -10.15 13.41 4.68
N ALA A 31 -11.32 13.28 4.06
CA ALA A 31 -12.10 12.06 4.19
C ALA A 31 -11.41 10.95 3.42
N TYR A 32 -11.16 9.82 4.06
CA TYR A 32 -10.40 8.74 3.45
C TYR A 32 -10.85 7.39 3.98
N HIS A 33 -10.50 6.36 3.22
CA HIS A 33 -10.71 4.97 3.60
C HIS A 33 -9.43 4.20 3.25
N ILE A 34 -8.93 3.40 4.19
CA ILE A 34 -7.71 2.62 3.98
C ILE A 34 -8.07 1.15 3.95
N GLU A 35 -7.65 0.46 2.91
CA GLU A 35 -7.83 -0.98 2.78
C GLU A 35 -6.47 -1.65 2.78
N LYS A 36 -6.35 -2.73 3.54
CA LYS A 36 -5.10 -3.45 3.69
C LYS A 36 -5.10 -4.71 2.84
N PHE A 37 -3.99 -4.95 2.15
CA PHE A 37 -3.81 -6.13 1.34
C PHE A 37 -2.51 -6.82 1.72
N MET A 38 -2.53 -8.14 1.80
CA MET A 38 -1.33 -8.92 2.05
C MET A 38 -0.69 -9.41 0.76
N SER A 39 -1.34 -9.19 -0.36
CA SER A 39 -0.91 -9.71 -1.65
C SER A 39 -1.11 -8.66 -2.72
N ALA A 40 -0.11 -8.50 -3.58
CA ALA A 40 -0.21 -7.57 -4.69
C ALA A 40 -1.35 -7.95 -5.65
N ASN A 41 -1.58 -9.25 -5.81
CA ASN A 41 -2.66 -9.71 -6.68
C ASN A 41 -4.02 -9.23 -6.17
N GLN A 42 -4.24 -9.32 -4.86
CA GLN A 42 -5.49 -8.83 -4.28
C GLN A 42 -5.66 -7.33 -4.51
N MET A 43 -4.58 -6.59 -4.37
CA MET A 43 -4.62 -5.16 -4.61
C MET A 43 -4.96 -4.86 -6.06
N LEU A 44 -4.34 -5.59 -6.98
CA LEU A 44 -4.58 -5.38 -8.41
C LEU A 44 -6.01 -5.70 -8.81
N GLU A 45 -6.62 -6.67 -8.16
CA GLU A 45 -8.01 -7.00 -8.45
C GLU A 45 -8.96 -5.86 -8.10
N ASN A 46 -8.52 -4.97 -7.23
CA ASN A 46 -9.34 -3.85 -6.78
C ASN A 46 -8.81 -2.52 -7.28
N ILE A 47 -7.89 -2.55 -8.25
CA ILE A 47 -7.17 -1.36 -8.67
C ILE A 47 -8.08 -0.25 -9.19
N SER A 48 -9.20 -0.60 -9.78
CA SER A 48 -10.10 0.38 -10.34
C SER A 48 -10.81 1.21 -9.27
N ARG A 49 -10.84 0.72 -8.04
CA ARG A 49 -11.48 1.43 -6.93
C ARG A 49 -10.49 2.18 -6.05
N ILE A 50 -9.21 2.08 -6.38
CA ILE A 50 -8.14 2.64 -5.56
C ILE A 50 -7.67 3.96 -6.15
N ASP A 51 -7.62 4.99 -5.33
CA ASP A 51 -7.09 6.29 -5.74
C ASP A 51 -5.59 6.36 -5.50
N ILE A 52 -5.14 5.83 -4.37
CA ILE A 52 -3.72 5.82 -4.02
C ILE A 52 -3.34 4.41 -3.61
N GLY A 53 -2.31 3.87 -4.24
CA GLY A 53 -1.80 2.56 -3.90
C GLY A 53 -0.40 2.66 -3.34
N ILE A 54 -0.17 2.04 -2.18
CA ILE A 54 1.14 1.96 -1.58
C ILE A 54 1.54 0.50 -1.54
N LEU A 55 2.61 0.18 -2.24
CA LEU A 55 3.07 -1.19 -2.37
C LEU A 55 4.49 -1.30 -1.83
N ASP A 56 4.65 -2.14 -0.81
CA ASP A 56 5.96 -2.42 -0.27
C ASP A 56 6.42 -3.77 -0.80
N ILE A 57 7.52 -3.75 -1.52
CA ILE A 57 8.07 -4.94 -2.17
C ILE A 57 9.29 -5.38 -1.38
N SER A 58 9.37 -6.68 -1.07
CA SER A 58 10.51 -7.21 -0.34
C SER A 58 11.78 -7.05 -1.15
N MET A 59 12.92 -7.05 -0.45
CA MET A 59 14.20 -6.93 -1.13
C MET A 59 14.43 -8.05 -2.13
N GLU A 60 13.95 -9.22 -1.83
CA GLU A 60 14.07 -10.34 -2.76
C GLU A 60 13.31 -10.10 -4.05
N GLU A 61 12.08 -9.63 -3.91
CA GLU A 61 11.29 -9.31 -5.07
C GLU A 61 11.91 -8.16 -5.84
N LEU A 62 12.42 -7.19 -5.11
CA LEU A 62 13.05 -6.04 -5.71
C LEU A 62 14.27 -6.45 -6.52
N ASN A 63 15.06 -7.38 -6.01
CA ASN A 63 16.21 -7.87 -6.73
C ASN A 63 15.81 -8.59 -8.01
N GLY A 64 14.71 -9.33 -7.96
CA GLY A 64 14.21 -9.99 -9.14
C GLY A 64 13.75 -9.02 -10.19
N ILE A 65 13.14 -7.94 -9.76
CA ILE A 65 12.64 -6.92 -10.68
C ILE A 65 13.79 -6.12 -11.29
N LYS A 66 14.76 -5.80 -10.48
CA LYS A 66 15.79 -4.87 -10.94
C LYS A 66 16.71 -5.47 -11.98
N LEU A 67 16.63 -6.77 -12.18
CA LEU A 67 17.44 -7.36 -13.25
C LEU A 67 17.15 -6.69 -14.58
N GLY A 68 15.99 -6.13 -14.73
CA GLY A 68 15.64 -5.45 -15.95
C GLY A 68 16.42 -4.18 -16.19
N GLU A 69 17.00 -3.64 -15.16
CA GLU A 69 17.72 -2.37 -15.29
C GLU A 69 19.18 -2.57 -15.67
N ASN A 70 19.63 -3.79 -15.70
CA ASN A 70 21.03 -4.03 -16.06
C ASN A 70 21.23 -4.20 -17.53
#